data_2afcf3c06fb010f0240dbb2a8e4e8aec
#
_entry.id   2afcf3c06fb010f0240dbb2a8e4e8aec
#
_cell.length_a   1.000
_cell.length_b   1.000
_cell.length_c   1.000
_cell.angle_alpha   90.00
_cell.angle_beta   90.00
_cell.angle_gamma   90.00
#
_symmetry.space_group_name_H-M   'P 1'
#
loop_
_entity.id
_entity.type
_entity.pdbx_description
1 polymer ?
#
loop_
_entity_poly.entity_id
_entity_poly.type
_entity_poly.pdbx_seq_one_letter_code
_entity_poly.pdbx_strand_id
1 'polypeptide(L)' 'MNDLNFYRDIFNKCWLVFKQAYELLEDGPISDRAWESMLECMSQIGNASTPAGRKIIIATLEAVEILDKEVRSNDD' A
#
# COMPACT_ATOMS: atom_id res chain seq x y z
N MET A 1 3.87 -11.70 -22.35
CA MET A 1 4.65 -11.47 -21.11
C MET A 1 4.80 -9.97 -20.89
N ASN A 2 4.52 -9.52 -19.68
CA ASN A 2 4.66 -8.10 -19.34
C ASN A 2 6.14 -7.74 -19.23
N ASP A 3 6.48 -6.56 -19.69
CA ASP A 3 7.87 -6.09 -19.67
C ASP A 3 8.23 -5.42 -18.34
N LEU A 4 9.47 -5.00 -18.22
CA LEU A 4 9.97 -4.35 -17.02
C LEU A 4 9.22 -3.04 -16.72
N ASN A 5 8.78 -2.33 -17.74
CA ASN A 5 8.03 -1.08 -17.56
C ASN A 5 6.70 -1.30 -16.86
N PHE A 6 6.04 -2.43 -17.12
CA PHE A 6 4.82 -2.82 -16.42
C PHE A 6 5.06 -2.94 -14.92
N TYR A 7 6.15 -3.61 -14.52
CA TYR A 7 6.49 -3.76 -13.11
C TYR A 7 6.94 -2.46 -12.48
N ARG A 8 7.65 -1.63 -13.23
CA ARG A 8 8.04 -0.30 -12.74
C ARG A 8 6.80 0.53 -12.42
N ASP A 9 5.77 0.45 -13.26
CA ASP A 9 4.53 1.17 -13.00
C ASP A 9 3.84 0.68 -11.73
N ILE A 10 3.86 -0.63 -11.48
CA ILE A 10 3.31 -1.19 -10.25
C ILE A 10 4.08 -0.67 -9.04
N PHE A 11 5.41 -0.69 -9.07
CA PHE A 11 6.24 -0.15 -7.99
C PHE A 11 5.96 1.33 -7.76
N ASN A 12 5.82 2.10 -8.83
CA ASN A 12 5.54 3.53 -8.72
C ASN A 12 4.19 3.79 -8.04
N LYS A 13 3.17 3.03 -8.42
CA LYS A 13 1.84 3.15 -7.81
C LYS A 13 1.87 2.73 -6.35
N CYS A 14 2.56 1.64 -6.04
CA CYS A 14 2.75 1.20 -4.66
C CYS A 14 3.50 2.24 -3.84
N TRP A 15 4.52 2.86 -4.42
CA TRP A 15 5.25 3.93 -3.76
C TRP A 15 4.34 5.10 -3.40
N LEU A 16 3.47 5.52 -4.32
CA LEU A 16 2.55 6.64 -4.07
C LEU A 16 1.58 6.31 -2.93
N VAL A 17 1.05 5.08 -2.91
CA VAL A 17 0.16 4.64 -1.84
C VAL A 17 0.91 4.59 -0.51
N PHE A 18 2.11 4.02 -0.50
CA PHE A 18 2.95 3.95 0.69
C PHE A 18 3.27 5.35 1.23
N LYS A 19 3.62 6.26 0.35
CA LYS A 19 3.94 7.65 0.70
C LYS A 19 2.75 8.32 1.36
N GLN A 20 1.55 8.18 0.79
CA GLN A 20 0.34 8.74 1.38
C GLN A 20 0.06 8.14 2.76
N ALA A 21 0.21 6.83 2.89
CA ALA A 21 0.02 6.14 4.16
C ALA A 21 1.00 6.65 5.22
N TYR A 22 2.25 6.80 4.83
CA TYR A 22 3.29 7.32 5.73
C TYR A 22 2.96 8.73 6.22
N GLU A 23 2.49 9.58 5.32
CA GLU A 23 2.08 10.94 5.67
C GLU A 23 0.89 10.93 6.64
N LEU A 24 -0.08 10.04 6.43
CA LEU A 24 -1.22 9.88 7.35
C LEU A 24 -0.75 9.42 8.73
N LEU A 25 0.23 8.54 8.78
CA LEU A 25 0.75 8.00 10.05
C LEU A 25 1.49 9.05 10.88
N GLU A 26 1.95 10.13 10.28
CA GLU A 26 2.54 11.25 11.03
C GLU A 26 1.52 11.90 11.96
N ASP A 27 0.23 11.84 11.61
CA ASP A 27 -0.86 12.42 12.39
C ASP A 27 -1.53 11.39 13.34
N GLY A 28 -1.11 10.14 13.31
CA GLY A 28 -1.67 9.08 14.14
C GLY A 28 -2.02 7.84 13.34
N PRO A 29 -2.74 6.88 13.95
CA PRO A 29 -3.14 5.66 13.26
C PRO A 29 -4.02 5.94 12.04
N ILE A 30 -3.92 5.07 11.04
CA ILE A 30 -4.74 5.18 9.83
C ILE A 30 -6.19 4.84 10.18
N SER A 31 -7.13 5.70 9.78
CA SER A 31 -8.55 5.48 10.00
C SER A 31 -9.07 4.33 9.12
N ASP A 32 -10.19 3.73 9.52
CA ASP A 32 -10.84 2.67 8.75
C ASP A 32 -11.19 3.15 7.34
N ARG A 33 -11.66 4.38 7.22
CA ARG A 33 -12.01 4.97 5.94
C ARG A 33 -10.81 5.11 5.02
N ALA A 34 -9.67 5.53 5.56
CA ALA A 34 -8.44 5.64 4.79
C ALA A 34 -7.95 4.26 4.36
N TRP A 35 -8.06 3.24 5.24
CA TRP A 35 -7.75 1.87 4.90
C TRP A 35 -8.60 1.36 3.74
N GLU A 36 -9.91 1.57 3.80
CA GLU A 36 -10.82 1.16 2.74
C GLU A 36 -10.46 1.79 1.40
N SER A 37 -10.14 3.07 1.40
CA SER A 37 -9.73 3.79 0.20
C SER A 37 -8.44 3.22 -0.38
N MET A 38 -7.48 2.91 0.49
CA MET A 38 -6.20 2.34 0.10
C MET A 38 -6.37 0.94 -0.50
N LEU A 39 -7.18 0.10 0.15
CA LEU A 39 -7.46 -1.26 -0.32
C LEU A 39 -8.17 -1.24 -1.67
N GLU A 40 -9.10 -0.32 -1.87
CA GLU A 40 -9.79 -0.17 -3.14
C GLU A 40 -8.81 0.20 -4.26
N CYS A 41 -7.93 1.15 -4.01
CA CYS A 41 -6.91 1.57 -4.96
C CYS A 41 -5.99 0.40 -5.34
N MET A 42 -5.52 -0.34 -4.33
CA MET A 42 -4.64 -1.48 -4.54
C MET A 42 -5.35 -2.64 -5.26
N SER A 43 -6.64 -2.83 -4.97
CA SER A 43 -7.44 -3.84 -5.65
C SER A 43 -7.54 -3.56 -7.15
N GLN A 44 -7.75 -2.30 -7.53
CA GLN A 44 -7.80 -1.92 -8.93
C GLN A 44 -6.47 -2.21 -9.64
N ILE A 45 -5.36 -1.92 -9.00
CA ILE A 45 -4.03 -2.24 -9.54
C ILE A 45 -3.85 -3.75 -9.64
N GLY A 46 -4.25 -4.48 -8.61
CA GLY A 46 -4.12 -5.94 -8.53
C GLY A 46 -4.91 -6.68 -9.59
N ASN A 47 -6.11 -6.19 -9.92
CA ASN A 47 -6.98 -6.83 -10.90
C ASN A 47 -6.38 -6.81 -12.31
N ALA A 48 -5.51 -5.84 -12.59
CA ALA A 48 -4.85 -5.71 -13.88
C ALA A 48 -3.44 -6.30 -13.86
N SER A 49 -3.07 -7.02 -12.81
CA SER A 49 -1.70 -7.42 -12.55
C SER A 49 -1.47 -8.92 -12.76
N THR A 50 -0.19 -9.30 -12.70
CA THR A 50 0.28 -10.68 -12.74
C THR A 50 0.41 -11.20 -11.31
N PRO A 51 0.63 -12.52 -11.10
CA PRO A 51 0.92 -13.03 -9.76
C PRO A 51 2.10 -12.34 -9.08
N ALA A 52 3.17 -12.02 -9.82
CA ALA A 52 4.31 -11.29 -9.27
C ALA A 52 3.92 -9.87 -8.85
N GLY A 53 3.15 -9.18 -9.69
CA GLY A 53 2.65 -7.83 -9.39
C GLY A 53 1.77 -7.82 -8.15
N ARG A 54 0.92 -8.82 -7.97
CA ARG A 54 0.09 -8.96 -6.77
C ARG A 54 0.93 -9.11 -5.51
N LYS A 55 2.05 -9.82 -5.59
CA LYS A 55 2.97 -9.96 -4.45
C LYS A 55 3.57 -8.62 -4.04
N ILE A 56 3.91 -7.78 -5.02
CA ILE A 56 4.42 -6.44 -4.74
C ILE A 56 3.37 -5.61 -4.00
N ILE A 57 2.12 -5.68 -4.45
CA ILE A 57 1.00 -4.95 -3.84
C ILE A 57 0.77 -5.44 -2.41
N ILE A 58 0.72 -6.75 -2.20
CA ILE A 58 0.51 -7.35 -0.88
C ILE A 58 1.63 -6.94 0.07
N ALA A 59 2.89 -6.99 -0.39
CA ALA A 59 4.03 -6.59 0.43
C ALA A 59 3.93 -5.12 0.85
N THR A 60 3.47 -4.25 -0.05
CA THR A 60 3.26 -2.83 0.26
C THR A 60 2.21 -2.65 1.36
N LEU A 61 1.09 -3.34 1.24
CA LEU A 61 0.02 -3.27 2.25
C LEU A 61 0.48 -3.82 3.59
N GLU A 62 1.23 -4.91 3.59
CA GLU A 62 1.78 -5.49 4.83
C GLU A 62 2.74 -4.51 5.50
N ALA A 63 3.58 -3.82 4.73
CA ALA A 63 4.50 -2.82 5.27
C ALA A 63 3.73 -1.68 5.93
N VAL A 64 2.68 -1.18 5.29
CA VAL A 64 1.84 -0.12 5.86
C VAL A 64 1.17 -0.61 7.14
N GLU A 65 0.68 -1.84 7.15
CA GLU A 65 0.04 -2.43 8.34
C GLU A 65 1.00 -2.50 9.52
N ILE A 66 2.24 -2.89 9.27
CA ILE A 66 3.27 -2.94 10.32
C ILE A 66 3.51 -1.55 10.91
N LEU A 67 3.65 -0.54 10.05
CA LEU A 67 3.85 0.84 10.50
C LEU A 67 2.66 1.36 11.30
N ASP A 68 1.43 1.04 10.86
CA ASP A 68 0.22 1.43 11.56
C ASP A 68 0.17 0.82 12.97
N LYS A 69 0.54 -0.45 13.09
CA LYS A 69 0.60 -1.13 14.39
C LYS A 69 1.64 -0.48 15.33
N GLU A 70 2.78 -0.08 14.79
CA GLU A 70 3.80 0.61 15.57
C GLU A 70 3.29 1.95 16.11
N VAL A 71 2.57 2.71 15.29
CA VAL A 71 1.98 3.98 15.71
C VAL A 71 0.92 3.75 16.79
N ARG A 72 0.06 2.72 16.62
CA ARG A 72 -0.96 2.40 17.62
C ARG A 72 -0.35 1.99 18.95
N SER A 73 0.74 1.26 18.92
CA SER A 73 1.44 0.84 20.15
C SER A 73 2.04 2.02 20.89
N ASN A 74 2.50 3.03 20.16
CA ASN A 74 3.12 4.22 20.76
C ASN A 74 2.10 5.21 21.33
N ASP A 75 0.83 5.07 20.97
CA ASP A 75 -0.24 5.95 21.46
C ASP A 75 -0.75 5.58 22.87
N ASP A 76 -0.31 4.43 23.37
CA ASP A 76 -0.63 4.03 24.76
C ASP A 76 0.35 4.70 25.80
#